data_f7b55367ea13b075b577398df7bcc497
#
_entry.id   f7b55367ea13b075b577398df7bcc497
#
_cell.length_a   1.000
_cell.length_b   1.000
_cell.length_c   1.000
_cell.angle_alpha   90.00
_cell.angle_beta   90.00
_cell.angle_gamma   90.00
#
_symmetry.space_group_name_H-M   'P 1'
#
loop_
_entity.id
_entity.type
_entity.pdbx_description
1 polymer ?
#
loop_
_entity_poly.entity_id
_entity_poly.type
_entity_poly.pdbx_seq_one_letter_code
_entity_poly.pdbx_strand_id
1 'polypeptide(L)'
;YKQISRLIFLFSILTLIAILKGLCQKFIGFDAVEYNAMMESGMYKTHLLPQITRYFSIFTDAGNYGSNMGFTCALFGIAGLFSKKSSLKVYYFSISALSLYSMFITGTRGAIVVPLGSLLLFALISKNIKLMSAAAVGGICIYVFFAFTYVGESNYMIRRMRTAFRPNKDASYLVRKQNQKKLAEYLRNRPFGEGLGLGGVE
;
A
#
# COMPACT_ATOMS: atom_id res chain seq x y z
N TYR A 1 -21.16 -20.32 -0.21
CA TYR A 1 -19.89 -20.34 -0.98
C TYR A 1 -20.03 -19.71 -2.38
N LYS A 2 -21.10 -20.00 -3.15
CA LYS A 2 -21.31 -19.43 -4.51
C LYS A 2 -21.40 -17.90 -4.52
N GLN A 3 -22.07 -17.31 -3.53
CA GLN A 3 -22.20 -15.85 -3.41
C GLN A 3 -20.85 -15.18 -3.12
N ILE A 4 -20.07 -15.72 -2.19
CA ILE A 4 -18.73 -15.21 -1.87
C ILE A 4 -17.81 -15.27 -3.10
N SER A 5 -17.82 -16.37 -3.84
CA SER A 5 -17.05 -16.50 -5.08
C SER A 5 -17.44 -15.47 -6.13
N ARG A 6 -18.73 -15.16 -6.27
CA ARG A 6 -19.22 -14.10 -7.17
C ARG A 6 -18.76 -12.71 -6.71
N LEU A 7 -18.83 -12.42 -5.41
CA LEU A 7 -18.37 -11.15 -4.86
C LEU A 7 -16.86 -10.96 -5.08
N ILE A 8 -16.04 -11.99 -4.83
CA ILE A 8 -14.61 -11.95 -5.10
C ILE A 8 -14.33 -11.70 -6.58
N PHE A 9 -15.09 -12.34 -7.46
CA PHE A 9 -14.93 -12.14 -8.91
C PHE A 9 -15.33 -10.72 -9.34
N LEU A 10 -16.46 -10.18 -8.86
CA LEU A 10 -16.84 -8.79 -9.12
C LEU A 10 -15.82 -7.80 -8.59
N PHE A 11 -15.32 -8.04 -7.38
CA PHE A 11 -14.27 -7.21 -6.79
C PHE A 11 -12.96 -7.26 -7.59
N SER A 12 -12.66 -8.40 -8.23
CA SER A 12 -11.49 -8.50 -9.11
C SER A 12 -11.58 -7.61 -10.34
N ILE A 13 -12.79 -7.43 -10.90
CA ILE A 13 -13.03 -6.53 -12.02
C ILE A 13 -12.79 -5.07 -11.60
N LEU A 14 -13.35 -4.65 -10.46
CA LEU A 14 -13.11 -3.31 -9.92
C LEU A 14 -11.62 -3.05 -9.63
N THR A 15 -10.93 -4.06 -9.11
CA THR A 15 -9.48 -3.99 -8.88
C THR A 15 -8.72 -3.81 -10.19
N LEU A 16 -9.09 -4.53 -11.25
CA LEU A 16 -8.46 -4.37 -12.57
C LEU A 16 -8.67 -2.97 -13.13
N ILE A 17 -9.85 -2.39 -12.99
CA ILE A 17 -10.12 -1.00 -13.41
C ILE A 17 -9.19 -0.04 -12.66
N ALA A 18 -9.05 -0.20 -11.35
CA ALA A 18 -8.16 0.63 -10.55
C ALA A 18 -6.68 0.45 -10.96
N ILE A 19 -6.25 -0.78 -11.22
CA ILE A 19 -4.89 -1.08 -11.71
C ILE A 19 -4.65 -0.39 -13.06
N LEU A 20 -5.56 -0.59 -14.01
CA LEU A 20 -5.45 0.00 -15.36
C LEU A 20 -5.35 1.53 -15.30
N LYS A 21 -6.21 2.19 -14.52
CA LYS A 21 -6.13 3.66 -14.35
C LYS A 21 -4.80 4.08 -13.75
N GLY A 22 -4.30 3.38 -12.72
CA GLY A 22 -2.98 3.67 -12.14
C GLY A 22 -1.82 3.46 -13.10
N LEU A 23 -1.91 2.46 -13.99
CA LEU A 23 -0.95 2.24 -15.07
C LEU A 23 -1.05 3.33 -16.15
N CYS A 24 -2.27 3.77 -16.51
CA CYS A 24 -2.46 4.92 -17.40
C CYS A 24 -1.79 6.17 -16.83
N GLN A 25 -2.01 6.50 -15.55
CA GLN A 25 -1.33 7.62 -14.90
C GLN A 25 0.20 7.49 -14.97
N LYS A 26 0.74 6.28 -14.87
CA LYS A 26 2.19 6.06 -14.92
C LYS A 26 2.78 6.17 -16.31
N PHE A 27 2.14 5.61 -17.32
CA PHE A 27 2.71 5.49 -18.68
C PHE A 27 2.26 6.61 -19.63
N ILE A 28 1.05 7.15 -19.43
CA ILE A 28 0.49 8.22 -20.25
C ILE A 28 0.59 9.58 -19.53
N GLY A 29 0.47 9.57 -18.19
CA GLY A 29 0.43 10.77 -17.35
C GLY A 29 -0.93 11.01 -16.72
N PHE A 30 -1.02 12.08 -15.92
CA PHE A 30 -2.28 12.54 -15.35
C PHE A 30 -3.08 13.28 -16.42
N ASP A 31 -4.38 13.07 -16.45
CA ASP A 31 -5.27 13.86 -17.29
C ASP A 31 -5.44 15.29 -16.75
N ALA A 32 -6.01 16.20 -17.56
CA ALA A 32 -6.16 17.60 -17.20
C ALA A 32 -7.01 17.79 -15.93
N VAL A 33 -8.02 16.95 -15.73
CA VAL A 33 -8.92 17.01 -14.55
C VAL A 33 -8.16 16.59 -13.29
N GLU A 34 -7.42 15.48 -13.37
CA GLU A 34 -6.58 15.00 -12.27
C GLU A 34 -5.49 16.01 -11.89
N TYR A 35 -4.85 16.59 -12.91
CA TYR A 35 -3.80 17.57 -12.70
C TYR A 35 -4.33 18.84 -12.01
N ASN A 36 -5.46 19.37 -12.47
CA ASN A 36 -6.10 20.54 -11.87
C ASN A 36 -6.55 20.25 -10.44
N ALA A 37 -7.19 19.11 -10.20
CA ALA A 37 -7.59 18.69 -8.86
C ALA A 37 -6.41 18.56 -7.90
N MET A 38 -5.25 18.06 -8.37
CA MET A 38 -4.03 18.02 -7.56
C MET A 38 -3.50 19.41 -7.22
N MET A 39 -3.57 20.34 -8.16
CA MET A 39 -3.11 21.73 -7.95
C MET A 39 -4.00 22.46 -6.95
N GLU A 40 -5.32 22.39 -7.12
CA GLU A 40 -6.30 23.04 -6.25
C GLU A 40 -6.27 22.49 -4.83
N SER A 41 -6.14 21.17 -4.67
CA SER A 41 -6.09 20.52 -3.35
C SER A 41 -4.73 20.62 -2.66
N GLY A 42 -3.70 21.12 -3.31
CA GLY A 42 -2.32 21.14 -2.81
C GLY A 42 -1.64 19.79 -2.77
N MET A 43 -2.27 18.73 -3.31
CA MET A 43 -1.72 17.37 -3.36
C MET A 43 -0.45 17.26 -4.22
N TYR A 44 -0.21 18.19 -5.15
CA TYR A 44 1.02 18.23 -5.93
C TYR A 44 2.29 18.18 -5.06
N LYS A 45 2.27 18.80 -3.88
CA LYS A 45 3.41 18.82 -2.93
C LYS A 45 3.81 17.42 -2.44
N THR A 46 2.89 16.47 -2.48
CA THR A 46 3.10 15.09 -1.99
C THR A 46 3.14 14.06 -3.11
N HIS A 47 2.57 14.37 -4.28
CA HIS A 47 2.45 13.45 -5.41
C HIS A 47 3.48 13.73 -6.52
N LEU A 48 3.81 15.00 -6.76
CA LEU A 48 4.81 15.41 -7.75
C LEU A 48 6.11 15.80 -7.05
N LEU A 49 6.81 14.82 -6.49
CA LEU A 49 8.10 15.05 -5.85
C LEU A 49 9.22 15.07 -6.91
N PRO A 50 10.32 15.83 -6.72
CA PRO A 50 11.39 15.97 -7.72
C PRO A 50 12.00 14.63 -8.18
N GLN A 51 11.93 13.60 -7.35
CA GLN A 51 12.55 12.30 -7.62
C GLN A 51 11.54 11.19 -7.88
N ILE A 52 10.24 11.40 -7.64
CA ILE A 52 9.20 10.40 -7.79
C ILE A 52 7.82 11.03 -7.97
N THR A 53 7.10 10.53 -8.98
CA THR A 53 5.66 10.74 -9.10
C THR A 53 4.92 9.62 -8.39
N ARG A 54 3.96 9.97 -7.55
CA ARG A 54 3.15 9.02 -6.78
C ARG A 54 1.76 8.94 -7.40
N TYR A 55 1.43 7.76 -7.91
CA TYR A 55 0.17 7.50 -8.60
C TYR A 55 -0.91 7.11 -7.60
N PHE A 56 -2.13 7.60 -7.81
CA PHE A 56 -3.26 7.40 -6.90
C PHE A 56 -4.47 6.73 -7.57
N SER A 57 -4.43 6.52 -8.90
CA SER A 57 -5.52 5.88 -9.66
C SER A 57 -6.85 6.62 -9.46
N ILE A 58 -7.91 5.90 -9.07
CA ILE A 58 -9.25 6.43 -8.76
C ILE A 58 -9.40 6.82 -7.27
N PHE A 59 -8.36 6.69 -6.47
CA PHE A 59 -8.39 6.96 -5.03
C PHE A 59 -8.05 8.42 -4.73
N THR A 60 -8.38 8.87 -3.53
CA THR A 60 -8.13 10.23 -3.08
C THR A 60 -6.64 10.57 -2.92
N ASP A 61 -5.81 9.57 -2.61
CA ASP A 61 -4.36 9.74 -2.51
C ASP A 61 -3.60 8.43 -2.78
N ALA A 62 -2.29 8.56 -3.02
CA ALA A 62 -1.41 7.43 -3.28
C ALA A 62 -1.27 6.45 -2.09
N GLY A 63 -1.48 6.91 -0.85
CA GLY A 63 -1.47 6.05 0.33
C GLY A 63 -2.67 5.11 0.36
N ASN A 64 -3.86 5.64 0.06
CA ASN A 64 -5.09 4.87 -0.04
C ASN A 64 -5.01 3.86 -1.19
N TYR A 65 -4.54 4.29 -2.37
CA TYR A 65 -4.32 3.39 -3.49
C TYR A 65 -3.34 2.27 -3.14
N GLY A 66 -2.18 2.61 -2.57
CA GLY A 66 -1.15 1.64 -2.17
C GLY A 66 -1.66 0.62 -1.15
N SER A 67 -2.38 1.07 -0.12
CA SER A 67 -2.94 0.18 0.91
C SER A 67 -4.00 -0.76 0.34
N ASN A 68 -4.89 -0.25 -0.52
CA ASN A 68 -5.87 -1.09 -1.21
C ASN A 68 -5.22 -2.10 -2.14
N MET A 69 -4.19 -1.72 -2.89
CA MET A 69 -3.45 -2.64 -3.75
C MET A 69 -2.68 -3.69 -2.93
N GLY A 70 -2.15 -3.32 -1.77
CA GLY A 70 -1.55 -4.27 -0.83
C GLY A 70 -2.57 -5.31 -0.31
N PHE A 71 -3.77 -4.86 0.04
CA PHE A 71 -4.87 -5.73 0.45
C PHE A 71 -5.32 -6.67 -0.70
N THR A 72 -5.55 -6.13 -1.90
CA THR A 72 -5.98 -6.93 -3.05
C THR A 72 -4.92 -7.92 -3.50
N CYS A 73 -3.63 -7.59 -3.37
CA CYS A 73 -2.52 -8.52 -3.58
C CYS A 73 -2.67 -9.77 -2.70
N ALA A 74 -2.86 -9.58 -1.39
CA ALA A 74 -3.04 -10.70 -0.47
C ALA A 74 -4.35 -11.46 -0.70
N LEU A 75 -5.47 -10.75 -0.91
CA LEU A 75 -6.77 -11.34 -1.15
C LEU A 75 -6.77 -12.25 -2.37
N PHE A 76 -6.28 -11.76 -3.52
CA PHE A 76 -6.26 -12.55 -4.75
C PHE A 76 -5.17 -13.61 -4.74
N GLY A 77 -4.06 -13.40 -4.03
CA GLY A 77 -3.09 -14.46 -3.76
C GLY A 77 -3.72 -15.64 -3.02
N ILE A 78 -4.46 -15.36 -1.94
CA ILE A 78 -5.18 -16.37 -1.16
C ILE A 78 -6.30 -17.01 -2.00
N ALA A 79 -7.10 -16.21 -2.73
CA ALA A 79 -8.16 -16.73 -3.61
C ALA A 79 -7.60 -17.67 -4.69
N GLY A 80 -6.42 -17.36 -5.24
CA GLY A 80 -5.69 -18.20 -6.19
C GLY A 80 -5.29 -19.55 -5.58
N LEU A 81 -4.83 -19.57 -4.31
CA LEU A 81 -4.49 -20.82 -3.62
C LEU A 81 -5.69 -21.74 -3.45
N PHE A 82 -6.88 -21.20 -3.16
CA PHE A 82 -8.10 -21.99 -2.96
C PHE A 82 -8.88 -22.27 -4.23
N SER A 83 -8.50 -21.71 -5.37
CA SER A 83 -9.17 -21.94 -6.65
C SER A 83 -8.91 -23.35 -7.16
N LYS A 84 -10.00 -24.12 -7.44
CA LYS A 84 -9.91 -25.47 -7.98
C LYS A 84 -9.62 -25.50 -9.48
N LYS A 85 -10.12 -24.50 -10.24
CA LYS A 85 -9.94 -24.39 -11.69
C LYS A 85 -8.61 -23.70 -11.97
N SER A 86 -7.77 -24.32 -12.80
CA SER A 86 -6.46 -23.80 -13.18
C SER A 86 -6.53 -22.38 -13.79
N SER A 87 -7.52 -22.12 -14.68
CA SER A 87 -7.71 -20.80 -15.28
C SER A 87 -8.01 -19.70 -14.26
N LEU A 88 -8.85 -19.98 -13.26
CA LEU A 88 -9.15 -19.02 -12.18
C LEU A 88 -7.95 -18.84 -11.26
N LYS A 89 -7.17 -19.88 -11.05
CA LYS A 89 -5.93 -19.81 -10.28
C LYS A 89 -4.93 -18.86 -10.92
N VAL A 90 -4.67 -19.02 -12.22
CA VAL A 90 -3.80 -18.12 -12.98
C VAL A 90 -4.34 -16.71 -12.99
N TYR A 91 -5.63 -16.52 -13.23
CA TYR A 91 -6.30 -15.22 -13.21
C TYR A 91 -6.09 -14.48 -11.89
N TYR A 92 -6.37 -15.11 -10.75
CA TYR A 92 -6.20 -14.45 -9.45
C TYR A 92 -4.74 -14.18 -9.10
N PHE A 93 -3.81 -15.07 -9.42
CA PHE A 93 -2.40 -14.79 -9.24
C PHE A 93 -1.89 -13.65 -10.12
N SER A 94 -2.40 -13.52 -11.34
CA SER A 94 -2.08 -12.39 -12.22
C SER A 94 -2.55 -11.07 -11.62
N ILE A 95 -3.79 -11.02 -11.09
CA ILE A 95 -4.30 -9.83 -10.39
C ILE A 95 -3.46 -9.53 -9.14
N SER A 96 -3.11 -10.55 -8.36
CA SER A 96 -2.27 -10.39 -7.18
C SER A 96 -0.91 -9.77 -7.54
N ALA A 97 -0.26 -10.26 -8.59
CA ALA A 97 1.02 -9.72 -9.07
C ALA A 97 0.89 -8.28 -9.59
N LEU A 98 -0.16 -7.98 -10.36
CA LEU A 98 -0.44 -6.62 -10.84
C LEU A 98 -0.77 -5.66 -9.68
N SER A 99 -1.50 -6.11 -8.66
CA SER A 99 -1.78 -5.35 -7.45
C SER A 99 -0.49 -5.04 -6.68
N LEU A 100 0.40 -6.02 -6.54
CA LEU A 100 1.70 -5.82 -5.92
C LEU A 100 2.53 -4.77 -6.67
N TYR A 101 2.58 -4.86 -7.99
CA TYR A 101 3.25 -3.85 -8.82
C TYR A 101 2.62 -2.46 -8.64
N SER A 102 1.27 -2.38 -8.67
CA SER A 102 0.54 -1.13 -8.47
C SER A 102 0.78 -0.53 -7.08
N MET A 103 0.88 -1.35 -6.04
CA MET A 103 1.28 -0.90 -4.71
C MET A 103 2.67 -0.24 -4.73
N PHE A 104 3.64 -0.84 -5.42
CA PHE A 104 4.99 -0.27 -5.51
C PHE A 104 5.01 1.08 -6.24
N ILE A 105 4.27 1.27 -7.31
CA ILE A 105 4.28 2.54 -8.07
C ILE A 105 3.64 3.71 -7.30
N THR A 106 2.87 3.47 -6.24
CA THR A 106 2.36 4.54 -5.37
C THR A 106 3.46 5.22 -4.57
N GLY A 107 4.62 4.58 -4.41
CA GLY A 107 5.69 5.04 -3.54
C GLY A 107 5.30 5.11 -2.05
N THR A 108 4.23 4.43 -1.64
CA THR A 108 3.74 4.43 -0.26
C THR A 108 4.41 3.33 0.54
N ARG A 109 5.38 3.71 1.37
CA ARG A 109 6.21 2.77 2.14
C ARG A 109 5.41 1.91 3.12
N GLY A 110 4.43 2.51 3.78
CA GLY A 110 3.58 1.81 4.75
C GLY A 110 2.67 0.75 4.13
N ALA A 111 2.40 0.84 2.82
CA ALA A 111 1.52 -0.10 2.13
C ALA A 111 2.07 -1.55 2.14
N ILE A 112 3.40 -1.72 2.23
CA ILE A 112 4.04 -3.06 2.26
C ILE A 112 3.64 -3.87 3.50
N VAL A 113 3.26 -3.21 4.58
CA VAL A 113 2.81 -3.87 5.82
C VAL A 113 1.48 -4.60 5.59
N VAL A 114 0.64 -4.10 4.69
CA VAL A 114 -0.70 -4.66 4.44
C VAL A 114 -0.65 -6.09 3.90
N PRO A 115 0.03 -6.40 2.78
CA PRO A 115 0.11 -7.76 2.28
C PRO A 115 0.86 -8.70 3.24
N LEU A 116 1.90 -8.22 3.92
CA LEU A 116 2.65 -9.03 4.89
C LEU A 116 1.78 -9.38 6.10
N GLY A 117 1.08 -8.39 6.68
CA GLY A 117 0.16 -8.60 7.80
C GLY A 117 -1.01 -9.50 7.41
N SER A 118 -1.57 -9.33 6.21
CA SER A 118 -2.66 -10.18 5.71
C SER A 118 -2.22 -11.64 5.54
N LEU A 119 -1.04 -11.88 4.99
CA LEU A 119 -0.49 -13.23 4.84
C LEU A 119 -0.17 -13.87 6.20
N LEU A 120 0.35 -13.10 7.15
CA LEU A 120 0.61 -13.57 8.50
C LEU A 120 -0.70 -13.95 9.20
N LEU A 121 -1.72 -13.09 9.15
CA LEU A 121 -3.04 -13.37 9.72
C LEU A 121 -3.66 -14.62 9.09
N PHE A 122 -3.60 -14.72 7.76
CA PHE A 122 -4.09 -15.91 7.06
C PHE A 122 -3.36 -17.19 7.51
N ALA A 123 -2.04 -17.14 7.64
CA ALA A 123 -1.24 -18.26 8.12
C ALA A 123 -1.62 -18.69 9.54
N LEU A 124 -1.83 -17.73 10.45
CA LEU A 124 -2.27 -17.99 11.83
C LEU A 124 -3.66 -18.62 11.89
N ILE A 125 -4.63 -18.07 11.11
CA ILE A 125 -6.01 -18.57 11.10
C ILE A 125 -6.09 -19.96 10.48
N SER A 126 -5.29 -20.24 9.45
CA SER A 126 -5.29 -21.54 8.77
C SER A 126 -4.76 -22.70 9.62
N LYS A 127 -4.06 -22.40 10.73
CA LYS A 127 -3.41 -23.39 11.62
C LYS A 127 -2.52 -24.41 10.89
N ASN A 128 -2.08 -24.06 9.68
CA ASN A 128 -1.23 -24.91 8.86
C ASN A 128 0.24 -24.54 9.08
N ILE A 129 0.98 -25.42 9.76
CA ILE A 129 2.37 -25.17 10.12
C ILE A 129 3.27 -24.92 8.90
N LYS A 130 3.01 -25.58 7.77
CA LYS A 130 3.77 -25.38 6.53
C LYS A 130 3.54 -23.97 5.97
N LEU A 131 2.29 -23.48 6.03
CA LEU A 131 1.95 -22.15 5.56
C LEU A 131 2.49 -21.09 6.52
N MET A 132 2.43 -21.34 7.82
CA MET A 132 3.00 -20.44 8.84
C MET A 132 4.52 -20.31 8.67
N SER A 133 5.23 -21.43 8.49
CA SER A 133 6.67 -21.39 8.27
C SER A 133 7.03 -20.71 6.95
N ALA A 134 6.30 -20.95 5.86
CA ALA A 134 6.51 -20.28 4.59
C ALA A 134 6.27 -18.76 4.69
N ALA A 135 5.23 -18.33 5.39
CA ALA A 135 4.95 -16.91 5.63
C ALA A 135 6.04 -16.25 6.49
N ALA A 136 6.52 -16.94 7.53
CA ALA A 136 7.60 -16.47 8.38
C ALA A 136 8.92 -16.33 7.61
N VAL A 137 9.31 -17.37 6.86
CA VAL A 137 10.52 -17.35 6.02
C VAL A 137 10.42 -16.25 4.96
N GLY A 138 9.28 -16.13 4.25
CA GLY A 138 9.05 -15.07 3.28
C GLY A 138 9.15 -13.67 3.90
N GLY A 139 8.56 -13.46 5.06
CA GLY A 139 8.66 -12.20 5.81
C GLY A 139 10.09 -11.87 6.22
N ILE A 140 10.85 -12.85 6.71
CA ILE A 140 12.26 -12.69 7.06
C ILE A 140 13.08 -12.36 5.81
N CYS A 141 12.86 -13.05 4.70
CA CYS A 141 13.56 -12.78 3.44
C CYS A 141 13.30 -11.35 2.94
N ILE A 142 12.05 -10.88 2.98
CA ILE A 142 11.68 -9.51 2.62
C ILE A 142 12.36 -8.51 3.58
N TYR A 143 12.32 -8.76 4.88
CA TYR A 143 12.98 -7.91 5.87
C TYR A 143 14.48 -7.83 5.62
N VAL A 144 15.16 -8.97 5.46
CA VAL A 144 16.60 -9.03 5.17
C VAL A 144 16.94 -8.30 3.87
N PHE A 145 16.14 -8.51 2.82
CA PHE A 145 16.33 -7.83 1.53
C PHE A 145 16.29 -6.30 1.70
N PHE A 146 15.27 -5.75 2.36
CA PHE A 146 15.14 -4.30 2.49
C PHE A 146 16.05 -3.70 3.57
N ALA A 147 16.35 -4.41 4.65
CA ALA A 147 17.15 -3.89 5.75
C ALA A 147 18.67 -3.99 5.51
N PHE A 148 19.13 -5.07 4.91
CA PHE A 148 20.56 -5.41 4.87
C PHE A 148 21.16 -5.46 3.46
N THR A 149 20.38 -5.62 2.38
CA THR A 149 20.97 -5.63 1.03
C THR A 149 20.98 -4.23 0.40
N TYR A 150 21.88 -4.05 -0.58
CA TYR A 150 21.99 -2.81 -1.38
C TYR A 150 21.56 -3.04 -2.83
N VAL A 151 21.00 -4.21 -3.14
CA VAL A 151 20.56 -4.57 -4.49
C VAL A 151 19.45 -3.62 -4.95
N GLY A 152 19.61 -3.01 -6.13
CA GLY A 152 18.66 -2.06 -6.70
C GLY A 152 18.67 -0.66 -6.07
N GLU A 153 19.77 -0.24 -5.43
CA GLU A 153 19.87 1.10 -4.81
C GLU A 153 19.83 2.24 -5.83
N SER A 154 20.19 1.97 -7.09
CA SER A 154 20.01 2.89 -8.22
C SER A 154 18.52 3.19 -8.50
N ASN A 155 17.63 2.26 -8.15
CA ASN A 155 16.20 2.46 -8.30
C ASN A 155 15.65 3.22 -7.08
N TYR A 156 15.20 4.46 -7.31
CA TYR A 156 14.66 5.33 -6.25
C TYR A 156 13.50 4.69 -5.50
N MET A 157 12.65 3.91 -6.17
CA MET A 157 11.51 3.24 -5.56
C MET A 157 11.95 2.21 -4.52
N ILE A 158 12.94 1.37 -4.85
CA ILE A 158 13.50 0.37 -3.93
C ILE A 158 14.18 1.06 -2.75
N ARG A 159 14.98 2.11 -3.02
CA ARG A 159 15.62 2.91 -1.99
C ARG A 159 14.60 3.55 -1.04
N ARG A 160 13.48 4.06 -1.58
CA ARG A 160 12.39 4.62 -0.78
C ARG A 160 11.71 3.55 0.10
N MET A 161 11.48 2.33 -0.42
CA MET A 161 10.91 1.24 0.38
C MET A 161 11.84 0.83 1.54
N ARG A 162 13.16 0.88 1.35
CA ARG A 162 14.13 0.60 2.42
C ARG A 162 14.03 1.54 3.61
N THR A 163 13.67 2.81 3.39
CA THR A 163 13.51 3.74 4.51
C THR A 163 12.38 3.36 5.46
N ALA A 164 11.41 2.54 5.02
CA ALA A 164 10.39 1.98 5.91
C ALA A 164 10.99 1.09 7.01
N PHE A 165 12.10 0.40 6.70
CA PHE A 165 12.82 -0.49 7.62
C PHE A 165 13.94 0.23 8.41
N ARG A 166 14.15 1.53 8.15
CA ARG A 166 15.14 2.40 8.84
C ARG A 166 14.48 3.72 9.29
N PRO A 167 13.54 3.67 10.25
CA PRO A 167 12.68 4.82 10.60
C PRO A 167 13.47 6.04 11.08
N ASN A 168 14.63 5.85 11.74
CA ASN A 168 15.44 6.94 12.23
C ASN A 168 16.08 7.83 11.15
N LYS A 169 16.09 7.36 9.89
CA LYS A 169 16.59 8.11 8.72
C LYS A 169 15.45 8.67 7.85
N ASP A 170 14.19 8.49 8.26
CA ASP A 170 13.03 8.92 7.51
C ASP A 170 12.51 10.27 8.02
N ALA A 171 12.68 11.32 7.22
CA ALA A 171 12.18 12.66 7.53
C ALA A 171 10.67 12.68 7.83
N SER A 172 9.87 11.93 7.05
CA SER A 172 8.42 11.85 7.28
C SER A 172 8.06 11.18 8.61
N TYR A 173 8.85 10.18 9.04
CA TYR A 173 8.66 9.55 10.35
C TYR A 173 9.01 10.51 11.49
N LEU A 174 10.12 11.24 11.36
CA LEU A 174 10.55 12.21 12.36
C LEU A 174 9.53 13.33 12.54
N VAL A 175 8.99 13.88 11.45
CA VAL A 175 7.91 14.89 11.49
C VAL A 175 6.66 14.35 12.19
N ARG A 176 6.22 13.13 11.83
CA ARG A 176 5.08 12.49 12.51
C ARG A 176 5.32 12.29 14.00
N LYS A 177 6.52 11.86 14.38
CA LYS A 177 6.90 11.68 15.79
C LYS A 177 6.89 13.00 16.57
N GLN A 178 7.35 14.09 15.93
CA GLN A 178 7.25 15.43 16.53
C GLN A 178 5.80 15.88 16.69
N ASN A 179 4.97 15.70 15.65
CA ASN A 179 3.55 16.04 15.71
C ASN A 179 2.81 15.20 16.76
N GLN A 180 3.13 13.91 16.89
CA GLN A 180 2.56 13.07 17.95
C GLN A 180 2.92 13.56 19.34
N LYS A 181 4.16 14.04 19.57
CA LYS A 181 4.56 14.62 20.85
C LYS A 181 3.78 15.89 21.14
N LYS A 182 3.70 16.82 20.18
CA LYS A 182 2.90 18.06 20.32
C LYS A 182 1.44 17.74 20.61
N LEU A 183 0.86 16.78 19.89
CA LEU A 183 -0.51 16.35 20.09
C LEU A 183 -0.71 15.73 21.49
N ALA A 184 0.24 14.90 21.96
CA ALA A 184 0.15 14.31 23.30
C ALA A 184 0.20 15.36 24.41
N GLU A 185 1.05 16.39 24.28
CA GLU A 185 1.09 17.54 25.21
C GLU A 185 -0.23 18.32 25.17
N TYR A 186 -0.77 18.57 23.99
CA TYR A 186 -2.05 19.25 23.82
C TYR A 186 -3.22 18.47 24.45
N LEU A 187 -3.31 17.16 24.18
CA LEU A 187 -4.36 16.29 24.72
C LEU A 187 -4.24 16.07 26.23
N ARG A 188 -3.07 16.23 26.82
CA ARG A 188 -2.89 16.16 28.27
C ARG A 188 -3.69 17.24 29.00
N ASN A 189 -3.80 18.42 28.41
CA ASN A 189 -4.55 19.54 28.95
C ASN A 189 -6.02 19.58 28.48
N ARG A 190 -6.32 18.89 27.36
CA ARG A 190 -7.65 18.87 26.70
C ARG A 190 -7.97 17.47 26.20
N PRO A 191 -8.30 16.52 27.09
CA PRO A 191 -8.43 15.09 26.74
C PRO A 191 -9.53 14.80 25.72
N PHE A 192 -10.54 15.66 25.59
CA PHE A 192 -11.61 15.53 24.59
C PHE A 192 -11.42 16.38 23.33
N GLY A 193 -10.26 17.07 23.22
CA GLY A 193 -9.99 17.99 22.11
C GLY A 193 -10.83 19.28 22.20
N GLU A 194 -10.86 20.05 21.10
CA GLU A 194 -11.62 21.32 20.99
C GLU A 194 -12.81 21.23 20.02
N GLY A 195 -13.11 20.05 19.50
CA GLY A 195 -14.19 19.83 18.54
C GLY A 195 -13.72 19.62 17.11
N LEU A 196 -14.65 19.28 16.22
CA LEU A 196 -14.40 19.01 14.81
C LEU A 196 -13.96 20.30 14.08
N GLY A 197 -12.85 20.22 13.37
CA GLY A 197 -12.33 21.31 12.53
C GLY A 197 -11.34 22.27 13.22
N LEU A 198 -11.14 22.19 14.54
CA LEU A 198 -10.17 23.03 15.26
C LEU A 198 -8.80 22.36 15.46
N GLY A 199 -8.64 21.12 15.03
CA GLY A 199 -7.38 20.37 15.09
C GLY A 199 -6.46 20.58 13.87
N GLY A 200 -6.64 21.67 13.14
CA GLY A 200 -5.75 22.04 12.04
C GLY A 200 -4.39 22.50 12.57
N VAL A 201 -3.34 21.92 12.03
CA VAL A 201 -1.96 22.35 12.31
C VAL A 201 -1.76 23.71 11.62
N GLU A 202 -1.51 24.75 12.40
CA GLU A 202 -0.87 25.96 11.92
C GLU A 202 0.57 25.67 11.52
#